data_61a2d38f34174e5ede57d00f9ba61e99
#
_entry.id   61a2d38f34174e5ede57d00f9ba61e99
#
_cell.length_a   1.000
_cell.length_b   1.000
_cell.length_c   1.000
_cell.angle_alpha   90.00
_cell.angle_beta   90.00
_cell.angle_gamma   90.00
#
_symmetry.space_group_name_H-M   'P 1'
#
loop_
_entity.id
_entity.type
_entity.pdbx_description
1 polymer ?
#
loop_
_entity_poly.entity_id
_entity_poly.type
_entity_poly.pdbx_seq_one_letter_code
_entity_poly.pdbx_strand_id
1 'polypeptide(L)'
;LSGIFLRMIRGKVTDAEKAENTRRMLAEDSIRNAYVATFYTDTLSAALAKVLGMSNADELRKIMPKTRGNHQEVEHFLREADQANRLPDALRLLNSISEKDLRDTPADVLLDHLNNTPLIPESLIDRPDATLFAEYVVNPRVWNEYLTPYKQFFAERIDTSLATAARRHPQALVEWVKTHIALRNDLNPQYISIMPTGVWRARMADTYSRNIFFVAVARSLGIPARIELMTGKVQYYNHGWQDV
;
A
#
# COMPACT_ATOMS: atom_id res chain seq x y z
N LEU A 1 -4.10 -31.16 10.71
CA LEU A 1 -4.62 -31.49 9.36
C LEU A 1 -3.78 -32.55 8.64
N SER A 2 -2.44 -32.48 8.70
CA SER A 2 -1.55 -33.38 7.94
C SER A 2 -1.68 -34.86 8.31
N GLY A 3 -1.87 -35.18 9.58
CA GLY A 3 -1.97 -36.59 10.05
C GLY A 3 -3.22 -37.31 9.60
N ILE A 4 -4.39 -36.63 9.64
CA ILE A 4 -5.68 -37.18 9.18
C ILE A 4 -5.67 -37.30 7.66
N PHE A 5 -5.19 -36.29 6.96
CA PHE A 5 -5.12 -36.30 5.49
C PHE A 5 -4.24 -37.44 4.97
N LEU A 6 -3.07 -37.67 5.57
CA LEU A 6 -2.19 -38.81 5.22
C LEU A 6 -2.82 -40.17 5.49
N ARG A 7 -3.62 -40.30 6.56
CA ARG A 7 -4.36 -41.53 6.83
C ARG A 7 -5.50 -41.76 5.85
N MET A 8 -6.22 -40.71 5.44
CA MET A 8 -7.26 -40.80 4.41
C MET A 8 -6.72 -41.32 3.09
N ILE A 9 -5.58 -40.81 2.63
CA ILE A 9 -4.91 -41.29 1.42
C ILE A 9 -4.50 -42.76 1.54
N ARG A 10 -4.15 -43.23 2.74
CA ARG A 10 -3.76 -44.63 2.99
C ARG A 10 -4.92 -45.56 3.31
N GLY A 11 -6.17 -45.09 3.26
CA GLY A 11 -7.37 -45.90 3.54
C GLY A 11 -7.51 -46.41 5.01
N LYS A 12 -6.82 -45.76 5.95
CA LYS A 12 -6.76 -46.17 7.38
C LYS A 12 -7.48 -45.21 8.32
N VAL A 13 -8.53 -44.54 7.84
CA VAL A 13 -9.29 -43.57 8.69
C VAL A 13 -10.54 -44.24 9.21
N THR A 14 -10.71 -44.19 10.52
CA THR A 14 -11.91 -44.70 11.20
C THR A 14 -13.13 -43.81 10.95
N ASP A 15 -14.35 -44.36 11.14
CA ASP A 15 -15.56 -43.55 10.95
C ASP A 15 -15.68 -42.44 12.01
N ALA A 16 -15.16 -42.66 13.23
CA ALA A 16 -15.08 -41.61 14.25
C ALA A 16 -14.17 -40.46 13.82
N GLU A 17 -12.99 -40.73 13.22
CA GLU A 17 -12.10 -39.69 12.69
C GLU A 17 -12.72 -38.94 11.50
N LYS A 18 -13.49 -39.64 10.65
CA LYS A 18 -14.24 -38.99 9.58
C LYS A 18 -15.31 -38.02 10.12
N ALA A 19 -16.10 -38.49 11.12
CA ALA A 19 -17.13 -37.68 11.73
C ALA A 19 -16.54 -36.41 12.40
N GLU A 20 -15.42 -36.57 13.12
CA GLU A 20 -14.72 -35.44 13.73
C GLU A 20 -14.18 -34.47 12.70
N ASN A 21 -13.59 -34.96 11.60
CA ASN A 21 -13.11 -34.09 10.52
C ASN A 21 -14.27 -33.32 9.85
N THR A 22 -15.41 -34.00 9.61
CA THR A 22 -16.60 -33.33 9.07
C THR A 22 -17.12 -32.26 9.99
N ARG A 23 -17.16 -32.50 11.32
CA ARG A 23 -17.57 -31.50 12.30
C ARG A 23 -16.66 -30.27 12.27
N ARG A 24 -15.33 -30.49 12.20
CA ARG A 24 -14.35 -29.36 12.08
C ARG A 24 -14.54 -28.59 10.80
N MET A 25 -14.70 -29.26 9.67
CA MET A 25 -14.97 -28.60 8.38
C MET A 25 -16.23 -27.73 8.43
N LEU A 26 -17.32 -28.24 9.01
CA LEU A 26 -18.56 -27.48 9.15
C LEU A 26 -18.39 -26.26 10.08
N ALA A 27 -17.60 -26.37 11.14
CA ALA A 27 -17.28 -25.25 12.01
C ALA A 27 -16.43 -24.20 11.28
N GLU A 28 -15.41 -24.61 10.52
CA GLU A 28 -14.60 -23.72 9.69
C GLU A 28 -15.44 -23.03 8.61
N ASP A 29 -16.36 -23.76 7.95
CA ASP A 29 -17.29 -23.21 6.98
C ASP A 29 -18.24 -22.18 7.59
N SER A 30 -18.73 -22.44 8.81
CA SER A 30 -19.58 -21.48 9.54
C SER A 30 -18.85 -20.17 9.82
N ILE A 31 -17.59 -20.24 10.30
CA ILE A 31 -16.75 -19.06 10.53
C ILE A 31 -16.51 -18.30 9.24
N ARG A 32 -16.15 -19.03 8.16
CA ARG A 32 -15.93 -18.43 6.84
C ARG A 32 -17.19 -17.74 6.32
N ASN A 33 -18.36 -18.37 6.40
CA ASN A 33 -19.62 -17.84 5.94
C ASN A 33 -20.04 -16.60 6.75
N ALA A 34 -19.83 -16.60 8.07
CA ALA A 34 -20.05 -15.43 8.91
C ALA A 34 -19.16 -14.25 8.48
N TYR A 35 -17.88 -14.51 8.16
CA TYR A 35 -16.98 -13.48 7.64
C TYR A 35 -17.43 -12.99 6.26
N VAL A 36 -17.79 -13.87 5.34
CA VAL A 36 -18.28 -13.48 4.00
C VAL A 36 -19.56 -12.66 4.08
N ALA A 37 -20.42 -12.92 5.06
CA ALA A 37 -21.64 -12.13 5.29
C ALA A 37 -21.36 -10.66 5.69
N THR A 38 -20.14 -10.36 6.12
CA THR A 38 -19.71 -8.97 6.39
C THR A 38 -19.25 -8.21 5.14
N PHE A 39 -19.15 -8.86 4.00
CA PHE A 39 -18.62 -8.24 2.79
C PHE A 39 -19.55 -7.18 2.24
N TYR A 40 -18.95 -6.24 1.55
CA TYR A 40 -19.66 -5.14 0.91
C TYR A 40 -20.62 -5.65 -0.18
N THR A 41 -21.80 -5.03 -0.26
CA THR A 41 -22.86 -5.39 -1.20
C THR A 41 -23.17 -4.23 -2.17
N ASP A 42 -23.79 -4.52 -3.31
CA ASP A 42 -24.22 -3.50 -4.27
C ASP A 42 -25.21 -2.49 -3.66
N THR A 43 -26.02 -2.92 -2.70
CA THR A 43 -26.95 -2.03 -1.97
C THR A 43 -26.18 -0.97 -1.18
N LEU A 44 -25.07 -1.35 -0.53
CA LEU A 44 -24.21 -0.41 0.18
C LEU A 44 -23.49 0.53 -0.79
N SER A 45 -23.05 0.06 -1.97
CA SER A 45 -22.49 0.90 -3.02
C SER A 45 -23.44 2.00 -3.46
N ALA A 46 -24.71 1.66 -3.66
CA ALA A 46 -25.75 2.62 -4.05
C ALA A 46 -26.02 3.65 -2.93
N ALA A 47 -26.01 3.23 -1.67
CA ALA A 47 -26.17 4.12 -0.52
C ALA A 47 -24.99 5.08 -0.38
N LEU A 48 -23.77 4.60 -0.53
CA LEU A 48 -22.56 5.42 -0.49
C LEU A 48 -22.52 6.43 -1.65
N ALA A 49 -22.89 6.03 -2.86
CA ALA A 49 -22.95 6.92 -4.02
C ALA A 49 -23.96 8.08 -3.84
N LYS A 50 -25.06 7.89 -3.09
CA LYS A 50 -25.98 8.97 -2.75
C LYS A 50 -25.34 10.04 -1.86
N VAL A 51 -24.40 9.63 -1.00
CA VAL A 51 -23.69 10.54 -0.09
C VAL A 51 -22.53 11.24 -0.80
N LEU A 52 -21.71 10.49 -1.53
CA LEU A 52 -20.47 10.98 -2.19
C LEU A 52 -20.70 11.53 -3.61
N GLY A 53 -21.96 11.58 -4.07
CA GLY A 53 -22.33 12.04 -5.41
C GLY A 53 -22.52 10.89 -6.41
N MET A 54 -23.64 10.92 -7.12
CA MET A 54 -24.03 9.88 -8.09
C MET A 54 -23.08 9.77 -9.28
N SER A 55 -22.30 10.81 -9.58
CA SER A 55 -21.26 10.78 -10.61
C SER A 55 -20.15 9.77 -10.30
N ASN A 56 -19.96 9.42 -9.03
CA ASN A 56 -18.94 8.46 -8.57
C ASN A 56 -19.47 7.01 -8.48
N ALA A 57 -20.75 6.79 -8.78
CA ALA A 57 -21.41 5.49 -8.57
C ALA A 57 -20.73 4.32 -9.28
N ASP A 58 -20.29 4.51 -10.53
CA ASP A 58 -19.65 3.46 -11.31
C ASP A 58 -18.26 3.13 -10.78
N GLU A 59 -17.53 4.12 -10.29
CA GLU A 59 -16.21 3.92 -9.70
C GLU A 59 -16.31 3.22 -8.35
N LEU A 60 -17.27 3.65 -7.51
CA LEU A 60 -17.55 2.99 -6.22
C LEU A 60 -17.97 1.53 -6.40
N ARG A 61 -18.77 1.20 -7.42
CA ARG A 61 -19.11 -0.21 -7.74
C ARG A 61 -17.93 -1.05 -8.14
N LYS A 62 -16.87 -0.46 -8.70
CA LYS A 62 -15.64 -1.18 -9.07
C LYS A 62 -14.70 -1.38 -7.88
N ILE A 63 -14.64 -0.42 -6.97
CA ILE A 63 -13.70 -0.42 -5.84
C ILE A 63 -14.28 -1.16 -4.64
N MET A 64 -15.46 -0.79 -4.19
CA MET A 64 -15.98 -1.20 -2.89
C MET A 64 -16.16 -2.73 -2.71
N PRO A 65 -16.61 -3.50 -3.70
CA PRO A 65 -16.67 -4.97 -3.57
C PRO A 65 -15.32 -5.63 -3.32
N LYS A 66 -14.22 -5.01 -3.78
CA LYS A 66 -12.86 -5.52 -3.59
C LYS A 66 -12.36 -5.35 -2.16
N THR A 67 -12.94 -4.45 -1.39
CA THR A 67 -12.57 -4.21 0.02
C THR A 67 -12.97 -5.35 0.94
N ARG A 68 -13.95 -6.16 0.57
CA ARG A 68 -14.52 -7.24 1.38
C ARG A 68 -14.92 -6.76 2.79
N GLY A 69 -14.34 -7.35 3.85
CA GLY A 69 -14.60 -6.97 5.24
C GLY A 69 -14.03 -5.61 5.68
N ASN A 70 -13.13 -5.02 4.89
CA ASN A 70 -12.50 -3.72 5.18
C ASN A 70 -13.31 -2.51 4.67
N HIS A 71 -14.53 -2.72 4.19
CA HIS A 71 -15.31 -1.67 3.54
C HIS A 71 -15.60 -0.46 4.44
N GLN A 72 -15.70 -0.66 5.77
CA GLN A 72 -15.96 0.44 6.71
C GLN A 72 -14.78 1.41 6.79
N GLU A 73 -13.54 0.89 6.80
CA GLU A 73 -12.33 1.71 6.76
C GLU A 73 -12.22 2.52 5.46
N VAL A 74 -12.49 1.87 4.32
CA VAL A 74 -12.46 2.54 3.02
C VAL A 74 -13.60 3.56 2.90
N GLU A 75 -14.79 3.27 3.41
CA GLU A 75 -15.90 4.22 3.46
C GLU A 75 -15.56 5.44 4.35
N HIS A 76 -14.96 5.20 5.52
CA HIS A 76 -14.50 6.27 6.40
C HIS A 76 -13.47 7.16 5.69
N PHE A 77 -12.46 6.57 5.06
CA PHE A 77 -11.47 7.27 4.25
C PHE A 77 -12.10 8.15 3.17
N LEU A 78 -13.08 7.63 2.41
CA LEU A 78 -13.77 8.37 1.36
C LEU A 78 -14.59 9.54 1.90
N ARG A 79 -15.26 9.38 3.05
CA ARG A 79 -16.03 10.44 3.69
C ARG A 79 -15.14 11.58 4.19
N GLU A 80 -14.02 11.25 4.83
CA GLU A 80 -13.03 12.25 5.26
C GLU A 80 -12.42 13.00 4.07
N ALA A 81 -12.11 12.28 3.00
CA ALA A 81 -11.61 12.89 1.77
C ALA A 81 -12.64 13.81 1.09
N ASP A 82 -13.92 13.44 1.11
CA ASP A 82 -15.01 14.27 0.57
C ASP A 82 -15.17 15.58 1.37
N GLN A 83 -15.17 15.50 2.70
CA GLN A 83 -15.21 16.67 3.59
C GLN A 83 -14.02 17.62 3.35
N ALA A 84 -12.85 17.06 3.01
CA ALA A 84 -11.65 17.83 2.67
C ALA A 84 -11.62 18.32 1.20
N ASN A 85 -12.67 18.11 0.41
CA ASN A 85 -12.72 18.36 -1.04
C ASN A 85 -11.64 17.63 -1.84
N ARG A 86 -11.24 16.42 -1.39
CA ARG A 86 -10.20 15.58 -1.99
C ARG A 86 -10.71 14.24 -2.51
N LEU A 87 -12.02 14.08 -2.64
CA LEU A 87 -12.62 12.83 -3.12
C LEU A 87 -12.04 12.34 -4.47
N PRO A 88 -11.80 13.18 -5.49
CA PRO A 88 -11.17 12.71 -6.72
C PRO A 88 -9.78 12.10 -6.53
N ASP A 89 -8.95 12.68 -5.64
CA ASP A 89 -7.63 12.16 -5.33
C ASP A 89 -7.71 10.85 -4.53
N ALA A 90 -8.68 10.75 -3.61
CA ALA A 90 -8.96 9.54 -2.85
C ALA A 90 -9.36 8.38 -3.76
N LEU A 91 -10.24 8.60 -4.73
CA LEU A 91 -10.63 7.59 -5.71
C LEU A 91 -9.44 7.16 -6.58
N ARG A 92 -8.58 8.11 -7.02
CA ARG A 92 -7.34 7.77 -7.73
C ARG A 92 -6.40 6.92 -6.87
N LEU A 93 -6.25 7.24 -5.57
CA LEU A 93 -5.45 6.43 -4.65
C LEU A 93 -6.00 5.01 -4.55
N LEU A 94 -7.30 4.84 -4.31
CA LEU A 94 -7.92 3.52 -4.21
C LEU A 94 -7.81 2.70 -5.50
N ASN A 95 -7.83 3.34 -6.68
CA ASN A 95 -7.63 2.67 -7.96
C ASN A 95 -6.15 2.28 -8.20
N SER A 96 -5.19 2.95 -7.56
CA SER A 96 -3.77 2.68 -7.72
C SER A 96 -3.23 1.59 -6.80
N ILE A 97 -3.91 1.27 -5.70
CA ILE A 97 -3.48 0.25 -4.74
C ILE A 97 -3.98 -1.14 -5.10
N SER A 98 -3.34 -2.16 -4.56
CA SER A 98 -3.71 -3.55 -4.80
C SER A 98 -5.02 -3.94 -4.12
N GLU A 99 -5.67 -5.00 -4.59
CA GLU A 99 -6.83 -5.56 -3.88
C GLU A 99 -6.49 -6.03 -2.47
N LYS A 100 -5.25 -6.47 -2.23
CA LYS A 100 -4.79 -6.79 -0.89
C LYS A 100 -4.83 -5.55 0.01
N ASP A 101 -4.33 -4.42 -0.48
CA ASP A 101 -4.31 -3.19 0.29
C ASP A 101 -5.72 -2.64 0.55
N LEU A 102 -6.63 -2.78 -0.40
CA LEU A 102 -8.05 -2.46 -0.20
C LEU A 102 -8.69 -3.28 0.93
N ARG A 103 -8.23 -4.52 1.16
CA ARG A 103 -8.77 -5.43 2.18
C ARG A 103 -8.18 -5.24 3.57
N ASP A 104 -6.98 -4.67 3.66
CA ASP A 104 -6.18 -4.74 4.89
C ASP A 104 -5.78 -3.35 5.43
N THR A 105 -5.89 -2.28 4.62
CA THR A 105 -5.34 -0.98 5.01
C THR A 105 -6.38 -0.18 5.80
N PRO A 106 -6.05 0.28 7.02
CA PRO A 106 -6.90 1.18 7.80
C PRO A 106 -7.03 2.57 7.16
N ALA A 107 -8.10 3.27 7.50
CA ALA A 107 -8.40 4.61 6.98
C ALA A 107 -7.33 5.64 7.31
N ASP A 108 -6.76 5.60 8.52
CA ASP A 108 -5.72 6.53 8.96
C ASP A 108 -4.44 6.43 8.13
N VAL A 109 -4.06 5.20 7.71
CA VAL A 109 -2.95 4.99 6.79
C VAL A 109 -3.24 5.60 5.42
N LEU A 110 -4.43 5.36 4.85
CA LEU A 110 -4.83 5.95 3.57
C LEU A 110 -4.88 7.48 3.64
N LEU A 111 -5.39 8.04 4.75
CA LEU A 111 -5.45 9.48 5.00
C LEU A 111 -4.06 10.10 5.13
N ASP A 112 -3.10 9.44 5.82
CA ASP A 112 -1.71 9.89 5.86
C ASP A 112 -1.16 10.08 4.45
N HIS A 113 -1.34 9.08 3.60
CA HIS A 113 -0.84 9.11 2.23
C HIS A 113 -1.55 10.11 1.33
N LEU A 114 -2.85 10.30 1.51
CA LEU A 114 -3.61 11.31 0.76
C LEU A 114 -3.20 12.73 1.19
N ASN A 115 -3.24 13.01 2.49
CA ASN A 115 -3.10 14.36 3.03
C ASN A 115 -1.66 14.88 2.98
N ASN A 116 -0.67 14.00 3.05
CA ASN A 116 0.74 14.36 3.05
C ASN A 116 1.43 14.12 1.69
N THR A 117 0.68 13.94 0.62
CA THR A 117 1.22 14.00 -0.74
C THR A 117 1.40 15.47 -1.14
N PRO A 118 2.63 15.93 -1.36
CA PRO A 118 2.88 17.34 -1.65
C PRO A 118 2.35 17.72 -3.02
N LEU A 119 1.79 18.93 -3.13
CA LEU A 119 1.58 19.58 -4.41
C LEU A 119 2.94 20.05 -4.93
N ILE A 120 3.34 19.57 -6.09
CA ILE A 120 4.64 19.94 -6.66
C ILE A 120 4.43 21.14 -7.55
N PRO A 121 5.18 22.24 -7.33
CA PRO A 121 5.19 23.36 -8.26
C PRO A 121 5.64 22.90 -9.66
N GLU A 122 4.92 23.30 -10.70
CA GLU A 122 5.23 22.96 -12.10
C GLU A 122 6.66 23.31 -12.52
N SER A 123 7.22 24.34 -11.89
CA SER A 123 8.60 24.81 -12.14
C SER A 123 9.71 23.88 -11.62
N LEU A 124 9.38 22.86 -10.82
CA LEU A 124 10.38 22.00 -10.16
C LEU A 124 10.52 20.62 -10.77
N ILE A 125 9.44 20.07 -11.33
CA ILE A 125 9.42 18.76 -12.01
C ILE A 125 8.39 18.86 -13.13
N ASP A 126 8.67 18.29 -14.31
CA ASP A 126 7.64 18.05 -15.31
C ASP A 126 6.51 17.28 -14.65
N ARG A 127 5.32 17.83 -14.75
CA ARG A 127 4.14 17.17 -14.17
C ARG A 127 3.97 15.82 -14.86
N PRO A 128 4.14 14.72 -14.13
CA PRO A 128 3.74 13.44 -14.67
C PRO A 128 2.25 13.49 -14.97
N ASP A 129 1.78 12.72 -15.94
CA ASP A 129 0.36 12.57 -16.15
C ASP A 129 -0.32 12.06 -14.85
N ALA A 130 -1.63 12.24 -14.73
CA ALA A 130 -2.36 11.94 -13.52
C ALA A 130 -2.22 10.45 -13.11
N THR A 131 -2.06 9.54 -14.08
CA THR A 131 -1.88 8.11 -13.86
C THR A 131 -0.52 7.82 -13.23
N LEU A 132 0.55 8.35 -13.83
CA LEU A 132 1.91 8.21 -13.32
C LEU A 132 2.05 8.81 -11.91
N PHE A 133 1.40 9.95 -11.66
CA PHE A 133 1.37 10.56 -10.33
C PHE A 133 0.64 9.69 -9.31
N ALA A 134 -0.53 9.16 -9.66
CA ALA A 134 -1.30 8.28 -8.78
C ALA A 134 -0.52 7.01 -8.44
N GLU A 135 0.09 6.35 -9.42
CA GLU A 135 0.79 5.08 -9.23
C GLU A 135 2.13 5.24 -8.49
N TYR A 136 2.88 6.33 -8.73
CA TYR A 136 4.28 6.43 -8.30
C TYR A 136 4.57 7.56 -7.32
N VAL A 137 3.54 8.34 -6.92
CA VAL A 137 3.64 9.34 -5.86
C VAL A 137 2.57 9.11 -4.79
N VAL A 138 1.30 9.03 -5.21
CA VAL A 138 0.18 8.90 -4.26
C VAL A 138 0.13 7.51 -3.64
N ASN A 139 0.29 6.47 -4.46
CA ASN A 139 0.28 5.08 -4.01
C ASN A 139 1.32 4.85 -2.90
N PRO A 140 0.88 4.41 -1.70
CA PRO A 140 1.78 4.17 -0.58
C PRO A 140 2.63 2.92 -0.73
N ARG A 141 2.14 1.90 -1.46
CA ARG A 141 2.84 0.62 -1.60
C ARG A 141 4.00 0.74 -2.57
N VAL A 142 5.18 0.36 -2.09
CA VAL A 142 6.40 0.32 -2.92
C VAL A 142 6.61 -1.09 -3.49
N TRP A 143 6.53 -2.11 -2.62
CA TRP A 143 6.77 -3.50 -2.99
C TRP A 143 5.90 -4.46 -2.17
N ASN A 144 6.48 -5.17 -1.20
CA ASN A 144 5.79 -6.14 -0.33
C ASN A 144 5.97 -5.83 1.16
N GLU A 145 6.39 -4.62 1.50
CA GLU A 145 6.51 -4.17 2.88
C GLU A 145 5.15 -4.13 3.58
N TYR A 146 5.17 -4.13 4.92
CA TYR A 146 3.96 -3.83 5.68
C TYR A 146 3.60 -2.35 5.49
N LEU A 147 2.38 -2.08 5.02
CA LEU A 147 1.93 -0.72 4.73
C LEU A 147 1.66 0.04 6.02
N THR A 148 2.34 1.17 6.19
CA THR A 148 2.26 2.03 7.37
C THR A 148 2.19 3.50 6.97
N PRO A 149 1.66 4.38 7.82
CA PRO A 149 1.73 5.81 7.57
C PRO A 149 3.20 6.27 7.63
N TYR A 150 3.70 6.83 6.55
CA TYR A 150 5.08 7.30 6.49
C TYR A 150 5.25 8.69 5.85
N LYS A 151 4.24 9.19 5.13
CA LYS A 151 4.40 10.47 4.43
C LYS A 151 4.48 11.65 5.38
N GLN A 152 3.61 11.71 6.36
CA GLN A 152 3.70 12.73 7.41
C GLN A 152 5.03 12.62 8.15
N PHE A 153 5.43 11.41 8.52
CA PHE A 153 6.70 11.16 9.21
C PHE A 153 7.89 11.75 8.46
N PHE A 154 7.96 11.57 7.14
CA PHE A 154 9.06 12.11 6.32
C PHE A 154 8.89 13.61 6.05
N ALA A 155 7.66 14.09 5.85
CA ALA A 155 7.39 15.53 5.67
C ALA A 155 7.89 16.37 6.85
N GLU A 156 7.77 15.86 8.08
CA GLU A 156 8.22 16.52 9.30
C GLU A 156 9.73 16.43 9.55
N ARG A 157 10.42 15.45 8.98
CA ARG A 157 11.81 15.08 9.35
C ARG A 157 12.84 15.30 8.26
N ILE A 158 12.41 15.39 7.01
CA ILE A 158 13.33 15.68 5.91
C ILE A 158 13.59 17.19 5.90
N ASP A 159 14.87 17.53 5.94
CA ASP A 159 15.29 18.93 5.85
C ASP A 159 14.78 19.60 4.56
N THR A 160 14.31 20.83 4.69
CA THR A 160 13.75 21.60 3.57
C THR A 160 14.76 21.82 2.43
N SER A 161 16.04 21.94 2.77
CA SER A 161 17.10 22.10 1.76
C SER A 161 17.28 20.83 0.93
N LEU A 162 17.29 19.66 1.58
CA LEU A 162 17.31 18.36 0.90
C LEU A 162 16.04 18.14 0.07
N ALA A 163 14.87 18.43 0.62
CA ALA A 163 13.61 18.30 -0.09
C ALA A 163 13.57 19.15 -1.38
N THR A 164 14.05 20.40 -1.28
CA THR A 164 14.12 21.32 -2.43
C THR A 164 15.15 20.85 -3.46
N ALA A 165 16.33 20.44 -3.01
CA ALA A 165 17.37 19.92 -3.90
C ALA A 165 16.91 18.66 -4.63
N ALA A 166 16.31 17.71 -3.88
CA ALA A 166 15.82 16.45 -4.45
C ALA A 166 14.69 16.65 -5.47
N ARG A 167 13.77 17.58 -5.23
CA ARG A 167 12.70 17.89 -6.22
C ARG A 167 13.26 18.45 -7.52
N ARG A 168 14.35 19.22 -7.48
CA ARG A 168 15.02 19.73 -8.68
C ARG A 168 15.90 18.67 -9.35
N HIS A 169 16.64 17.94 -8.55
CA HIS A 169 17.63 16.96 -8.97
C HIS A 169 17.52 15.73 -8.06
N PRO A 170 16.67 14.72 -8.40
CA PRO A 170 16.44 13.55 -7.56
C PRO A 170 17.72 12.77 -7.18
N GLN A 171 18.79 12.94 -7.94
CA GLN A 171 20.12 12.41 -7.60
C GLN A 171 20.61 12.88 -6.22
N ALA A 172 20.20 14.07 -5.76
CA ALA A 172 20.53 14.54 -4.40
C ALA A 172 19.96 13.62 -3.31
N LEU A 173 18.77 13.06 -3.51
CA LEU A 173 18.22 12.06 -2.59
C LEU A 173 18.97 10.74 -2.66
N VAL A 174 19.39 10.30 -3.84
CA VAL A 174 20.21 9.09 -4.02
C VAL A 174 21.50 9.19 -3.19
N GLU A 175 22.23 10.29 -3.33
CA GLU A 175 23.47 10.52 -2.60
C GLU A 175 23.23 10.63 -1.08
N TRP A 176 22.15 11.31 -0.69
CA TRP A 176 21.79 11.39 0.72
C TRP A 176 21.51 10.01 1.31
N VAL A 177 20.75 9.15 0.62
CA VAL A 177 20.44 7.79 1.09
C VAL A 177 21.72 6.96 1.17
N LYS A 178 22.59 7.03 0.16
CA LYS A 178 23.88 6.31 0.18
C LYS A 178 24.76 6.69 1.37
N THR A 179 24.73 7.97 1.74
CA THR A 179 25.59 8.52 2.81
C THR A 179 25.00 8.26 4.21
N HIS A 180 23.66 8.30 4.36
CA HIS A 180 23.02 8.29 5.68
C HIS A 180 22.39 6.95 6.06
N ILE A 181 22.23 6.02 5.12
CA ILE A 181 21.67 4.70 5.37
C ILE A 181 22.72 3.64 5.05
N ALA A 182 23.36 3.14 6.08
CA ALA A 182 24.40 2.11 5.95
C ALA A 182 23.84 0.81 5.38
N LEU A 183 24.53 0.21 4.42
CA LEU A 183 24.13 -1.06 3.84
C LEU A 183 24.62 -2.22 4.73
N ARG A 184 23.69 -3.04 5.23
CA ARG A 184 23.93 -4.14 6.15
C ARG A 184 23.11 -5.38 5.78
N ASN A 185 23.49 -6.04 4.71
CA ASN A 185 22.85 -7.27 4.23
C ASN A 185 22.98 -8.44 5.22
N ASP A 186 24.01 -8.43 6.04
CA ASP A 186 24.28 -9.43 7.07
C ASP A 186 23.25 -9.44 8.21
N LEU A 187 22.52 -8.35 8.43
CA LEU A 187 21.53 -8.22 9.51
C LEU A 187 20.12 -8.69 9.13
N ASN A 188 19.88 -9.01 7.86
CA ASN A 188 18.56 -9.43 7.39
C ASN A 188 18.64 -10.66 6.46
N PRO A 189 19.08 -11.81 6.99
CA PRO A 189 19.29 -13.02 6.17
C PRO A 189 17.97 -13.62 5.64
N GLN A 190 16.81 -13.28 6.21
CA GLN A 190 15.49 -13.72 5.73
C GLN A 190 14.87 -12.79 4.71
N TYR A 191 15.52 -11.68 4.36
CA TYR A 191 14.99 -10.69 3.41
C TYR A 191 13.60 -10.17 3.77
N ILE A 192 13.33 -9.98 5.07
CA ILE A 192 12.07 -9.40 5.55
C ILE A 192 12.13 -7.89 5.34
N SER A 193 11.12 -7.34 4.67
CA SER A 193 11.06 -5.89 4.41
C SER A 193 10.97 -5.09 5.71
N ILE A 194 11.92 -4.19 5.91
CA ILE A 194 11.89 -3.22 7.01
C ILE A 194 11.03 -2.03 6.58
N MET A 195 10.11 -1.61 7.45
CA MET A 195 9.29 -0.43 7.20
C MET A 195 10.15 0.82 6.97
N PRO A 196 9.77 1.73 6.05
CA PRO A 196 10.56 2.93 5.74
C PRO A 196 10.92 3.78 6.97
N THR A 197 9.98 3.95 7.90
CA THR A 197 10.23 4.67 9.17
C THR A 197 11.21 3.94 10.10
N GLY A 198 11.26 2.60 10.03
CA GLY A 198 12.23 1.77 10.73
C GLY A 198 13.65 1.97 10.19
N VAL A 199 13.81 1.97 8.86
CA VAL A 199 15.09 2.26 8.20
C VAL A 199 15.61 3.65 8.57
N TRP A 200 14.73 4.66 8.58
CA TRP A 200 15.09 6.02 9.01
C TRP A 200 15.66 6.04 10.44
N ARG A 201 15.00 5.35 11.38
CA ARG A 201 15.43 5.31 12.80
C ARG A 201 16.72 4.54 12.99
N ALA A 202 16.87 3.40 12.29
CA ALA A 202 18.05 2.54 12.41
C ALA A 202 19.28 3.10 11.69
N ARG A 203 19.10 3.98 10.67
CA ARG A 203 20.16 4.47 9.79
C ARG A 203 20.94 3.37 9.09
N MET A 204 20.34 2.19 8.97
CA MET A 204 20.89 1.05 8.27
C MET A 204 19.77 0.17 7.72
N ALA A 205 20.05 -0.54 6.64
CA ALA A 205 19.15 -1.53 6.05
C ALA A 205 19.92 -2.50 5.16
N ASP A 206 19.33 -3.64 4.83
CA ASP A 206 19.73 -4.45 3.69
C ASP A 206 19.39 -3.73 2.38
N THR A 207 19.93 -4.23 1.27
CA THR A 207 19.71 -3.64 -0.07
C THR A 207 18.24 -3.49 -0.38
N TYR A 208 17.45 -4.51 -0.08
CA TYR A 208 16.04 -4.57 -0.41
C TYR A 208 15.22 -3.52 0.37
N SER A 209 15.40 -3.46 1.69
CA SER A 209 14.72 -2.49 2.55
C SER A 209 15.19 -1.06 2.27
N ARG A 210 16.47 -0.86 1.89
CA ARG A 210 16.99 0.46 1.49
C ARG A 210 16.37 0.95 0.18
N ASN A 211 16.10 0.04 -0.75
CA ASN A 211 15.41 0.36 -2.00
C ASN A 211 13.96 0.81 -1.74
N ILE A 212 13.23 0.07 -0.90
CA ILE A 212 11.87 0.45 -0.47
C ILE A 212 11.90 1.82 0.23
N PHE A 213 12.85 2.03 1.12
CA PHE A 213 13.03 3.30 1.83
C PHE A 213 13.26 4.48 0.86
N PHE A 214 14.16 4.33 -0.11
CA PHE A 214 14.39 5.37 -1.12
C PHE A 214 13.10 5.75 -1.84
N VAL A 215 12.36 4.77 -2.34
CA VAL A 215 11.10 5.03 -3.07
C VAL A 215 10.05 5.69 -2.16
N ALA A 216 9.91 5.24 -0.91
CA ALA A 216 8.98 5.83 0.05
C ALA A 216 9.32 7.30 0.34
N VAL A 217 10.60 7.61 0.55
CA VAL A 217 11.06 9.01 0.76
C VAL A 217 10.84 9.84 -0.50
N ALA A 218 11.21 9.34 -1.67
CA ALA A 218 10.99 10.04 -2.94
C ALA A 218 9.52 10.40 -3.14
N ARG A 219 8.61 9.43 -2.95
CA ARG A 219 7.16 9.66 -3.03
C ARG A 219 6.65 10.68 -1.99
N SER A 220 7.21 10.67 -0.78
CA SER A 220 6.88 11.66 0.26
C SER A 220 7.32 13.07 -0.12
N LEU A 221 8.35 13.19 -0.94
CA LEU A 221 8.79 14.46 -1.52
C LEU A 221 8.06 14.85 -2.80
N GLY A 222 7.14 13.99 -3.28
CA GLY A 222 6.41 14.19 -4.53
C GLY A 222 7.20 13.81 -5.78
N ILE A 223 8.30 13.07 -5.64
CA ILE A 223 9.10 12.57 -6.74
C ILE A 223 8.58 11.19 -7.13
N PRO A 224 8.09 10.98 -8.37
CA PRO A 224 7.66 9.66 -8.79
C PRO A 224 8.83 8.68 -8.75
N ALA A 225 8.65 7.57 -8.04
CA ALA A 225 9.68 6.56 -7.89
C ALA A 225 9.07 5.15 -7.79
N ARG A 226 9.84 4.15 -8.22
CA ARG A 226 9.40 2.76 -8.23
C ARG A 226 10.57 1.78 -8.06
N ILE A 227 10.23 0.55 -7.73
CA ILE A 227 11.04 -0.62 -8.03
C ILE A 227 10.43 -1.22 -9.29
N GLU A 228 11.19 -1.27 -10.37
CA GLU A 228 10.72 -1.83 -11.64
C GLU A 228 10.57 -3.35 -11.51
N LEU A 229 9.37 -3.88 -11.85
CA LEU A 229 8.97 -5.25 -11.51
C LEU A 229 9.80 -6.33 -12.22
N MET A 230 10.22 -6.09 -13.45
CA MET A 230 10.92 -7.11 -14.26
C MET A 230 12.40 -7.22 -13.91
N THR A 231 13.02 -6.10 -13.57
CA THR A 231 14.48 -6.03 -13.33
C THR A 231 14.85 -5.89 -11.86
N GLY A 232 13.89 -5.50 -11.00
CA GLY A 232 14.14 -5.15 -9.61
C GLY A 232 14.92 -3.85 -9.42
N LYS A 233 15.15 -3.07 -10.50
CA LYS A 233 15.87 -1.81 -10.42
C LYS A 233 15.03 -0.73 -9.75
N VAL A 234 15.67 0.05 -8.90
CA VAL A 234 15.07 1.24 -8.31
C VAL A 234 15.18 2.38 -9.30
N GLN A 235 14.09 3.08 -9.52
CA GLN A 235 14.02 4.16 -10.48
C GLN A 235 13.27 5.36 -9.88
N TYR A 236 13.68 6.57 -10.27
CA TYR A 236 12.92 7.80 -10.11
C TYR A 236 12.60 8.42 -11.48
N TYR A 237 11.54 9.22 -11.53
CA TYR A 237 11.17 9.93 -12.77
C TYR A 237 11.72 11.35 -12.76
N ASN A 238 12.45 11.68 -13.83
CA ASN A 238 12.91 13.02 -14.14
C ASN A 238 13.07 13.14 -15.65
N HIS A 239 12.06 13.70 -16.35
CA HIS A 239 11.93 13.68 -17.82
C HIS A 239 12.02 12.28 -18.46
N GLY A 240 11.75 11.23 -17.66
CA GLY A 240 11.87 9.82 -17.98
C GLY A 240 12.41 9.03 -16.79
N TRP A 241 12.26 7.71 -16.82
CA TRP A 241 12.76 6.85 -15.75
C TRP A 241 14.28 6.77 -15.74
N GLN A 242 14.88 7.04 -14.58
CA GLN A 242 16.33 7.00 -14.33
C GLN A 242 16.62 5.96 -13.27
N ASP A 243 17.64 5.10 -13.48
CA ASP A 243 18.12 4.14 -12.49
C ASP A 243 18.86 4.85 -11.34
N VAL A 244 18.73 4.32 -10.09
CA VAL A 244 19.38 4.82 -8.86
C VAL A 244 20.79 4.26 -8.71
#